data_30152822c2befcf0380d7c1b9dedf54b
#
_entry.id   30152822c2befcf0380d7c1b9dedf54b
#
_cell.length_a   1.000
_cell.length_b   1.000
_cell.length_c   1.000
_cell.angle_alpha   90.00
_cell.angle_beta   90.00
_cell.angle_gamma   90.00
#
_symmetry.space_group_name_H-M   'P 1'
#
loop_
_entity.id
_entity.type
_entity.pdbx_description
1 polymer ?
#
loop_
_entity_poly.entity_id
_entity_poly.type
_entity_poly.pdbx_seq_one_letter_code
_entity_poly.pdbx_strand_id
1 'polypeptide(L)'
;MTISAAAFDRHVDAPQNLYSFVLMKGGQTPANAAALDQTLKAFPNAKVATRQKFIDNQISGLSSVLNILYVLLALSVIVSLFGIVNTLVLTVFERTREIGMLRAIGMTRRQVRRMIRHESVITALIGATIGIALGIVLAALLIARVDFIVLSVPVGQLIIFGIAAIFVGIIAAIFPARRAARLNVLEALQYE
;
A
#
# COMPACT_ATOMS: atom_id res chain seq x y z
N MET A 1 18.52 -11.06 -24.38
CA MET A 1 19.13 -11.51 -25.64
C MET A 1 18.29 -10.95 -26.77
N THR A 2 18.81 -10.03 -27.57
CA THR A 2 18.10 -9.40 -28.71
C THR A 2 18.71 -9.94 -29.98
N ILE A 3 17.89 -10.37 -30.92
CA ILE A 3 18.32 -10.76 -32.27
C ILE A 3 17.87 -9.71 -33.29
N SER A 4 18.61 -9.55 -34.39
CA SER A 4 18.18 -8.63 -35.45
C SER A 4 16.93 -9.13 -36.17
N ALA A 5 16.08 -8.21 -36.66
CA ALA A 5 14.87 -8.57 -37.43
C ALA A 5 15.21 -9.49 -38.61
N ALA A 6 16.31 -9.23 -39.33
CA ALA A 6 16.76 -10.04 -40.47
C ALA A 6 17.21 -11.46 -40.03
N ALA A 7 17.69 -11.66 -38.82
CA ALA A 7 18.03 -12.99 -38.30
C ALA A 7 16.76 -13.73 -37.84
N PHE A 8 15.78 -13.01 -37.27
CA PHE A 8 14.49 -13.56 -36.87
C PHE A 8 13.68 -14.05 -38.10
N ASP A 9 13.58 -13.22 -39.15
CA ASP A 9 12.83 -13.52 -40.37
C ASP A 9 13.37 -14.72 -41.14
N ARG A 10 14.66 -15.09 -40.95
CA ARG A 10 15.23 -16.28 -41.54
C ARG A 10 14.83 -17.60 -40.87
N HIS A 11 14.38 -17.54 -39.62
CA HIS A 11 14.12 -18.71 -38.80
C HIS A 11 12.62 -18.88 -38.46
N VAL A 12 11.79 -17.93 -38.86
CA VAL A 12 10.35 -17.93 -38.56
C VAL A 12 9.58 -17.69 -39.85
N ASP A 13 9.02 -18.78 -40.43
CA ASP A 13 8.32 -18.74 -41.72
C ASP A 13 7.05 -17.88 -41.73
N ALA A 14 6.46 -17.57 -40.57
CA ALA A 14 5.27 -16.75 -40.44
C ALA A 14 5.34 -15.92 -39.13
N PRO A 15 6.06 -14.80 -39.12
CA PRO A 15 6.17 -13.97 -37.94
C PRO A 15 4.81 -13.37 -37.57
N GLN A 16 4.32 -13.68 -36.37
CA GLN A 16 3.12 -13.08 -35.85
C GLN A 16 3.47 -11.89 -34.99
N ASN A 17 2.93 -10.72 -35.36
CA ASN A 17 3.06 -9.51 -34.56
C ASN A 17 1.98 -9.49 -33.48
N LEU A 18 2.39 -9.41 -32.23
CA LEU A 18 1.47 -9.28 -31.11
C LEU A 18 0.74 -7.93 -31.16
N TYR A 19 1.43 -6.88 -31.61
CA TYR A 19 0.91 -5.53 -31.78
C TYR A 19 1.43 -4.91 -33.07
N SER A 20 0.55 -4.21 -33.79
CA SER A 20 0.91 -3.39 -34.94
C SER A 20 0.41 -1.96 -34.71
N PHE A 21 1.32 -1.01 -34.74
CA PHE A 21 0.97 0.41 -34.60
C PHE A 21 0.79 1.04 -35.99
N VAL A 22 -0.43 1.56 -36.26
CA VAL A 22 -0.79 2.15 -37.54
C VAL A 22 -1.00 3.64 -37.35
N LEU A 23 -0.26 4.45 -38.12
CA LEU A 23 -0.45 5.91 -38.21
C LEU A 23 -1.30 6.21 -39.46
N MET A 24 -2.51 6.72 -39.28
CA MET A 24 -3.40 7.07 -40.39
C MET A 24 -3.37 8.56 -40.69
N LYS A 25 -3.49 8.93 -41.97
CA LYS A 25 -3.69 10.32 -42.41
C LYS A 25 -4.99 10.85 -41.78
N GLY A 26 -4.91 12.02 -41.14
CA GLY A 26 -6.06 12.62 -40.43
C GLY A 26 -6.19 12.20 -38.98
N GLY A 27 -5.29 11.36 -38.44
CA GLY A 27 -5.23 11.00 -37.02
C GLY A 27 -6.30 9.98 -36.58
N GLN A 28 -6.57 9.97 -35.28
CA GLN A 28 -7.54 9.05 -34.66
C GLN A 28 -8.95 9.60 -34.80
N THR A 29 -9.59 9.38 -35.96
CA THR A 29 -11.01 9.73 -36.18
C THR A 29 -11.90 8.47 -36.10
N PRO A 30 -13.18 8.60 -35.73
CA PRO A 30 -14.12 7.46 -35.76
C PRO A 30 -14.23 6.83 -37.15
N ALA A 31 -14.13 7.62 -38.21
CA ALA A 31 -14.15 7.13 -39.60
C ALA A 31 -12.93 6.25 -39.92
N ASN A 32 -11.73 6.68 -39.49
CA ASN A 32 -10.51 5.92 -39.67
C ASN A 32 -10.52 4.62 -38.87
N ALA A 33 -11.06 4.64 -37.65
CA ALA A 33 -11.23 3.43 -36.84
C ALA A 33 -12.20 2.44 -37.48
N ALA A 34 -13.32 2.91 -38.02
CA ALA A 34 -14.29 2.07 -38.72
C ALA A 34 -13.73 1.47 -40.02
N ALA A 35 -12.93 2.24 -40.79
CA ALA A 35 -12.26 1.75 -42.00
C ALA A 35 -11.25 0.63 -41.67
N LEU A 36 -10.47 0.80 -40.60
CA LEU A 36 -9.54 -0.23 -40.11
C LEU A 36 -10.30 -1.49 -39.66
N ASP A 37 -11.38 -1.32 -38.90
CA ASP A 37 -12.19 -2.43 -38.42
C ASP A 37 -12.81 -3.24 -39.56
N GLN A 38 -13.26 -2.56 -40.63
CA GLN A 38 -13.74 -3.21 -41.85
C GLN A 38 -12.64 -4.00 -42.55
N THR A 39 -11.44 -3.45 -42.66
CA THR A 39 -10.31 -4.13 -43.31
C THR A 39 -9.86 -5.36 -42.52
N LEU A 40 -9.97 -5.31 -41.21
CA LEU A 40 -9.56 -6.40 -40.30
C LEU A 40 -10.64 -7.48 -40.10
N LYS A 41 -11.83 -7.33 -40.69
CA LYS A 41 -12.88 -8.40 -40.62
C LYS A 41 -12.40 -9.76 -41.13
N ALA A 42 -11.44 -9.78 -42.05
CA ALA A 42 -10.83 -11.04 -42.56
C ALA A 42 -9.90 -11.70 -41.51
N PHE A 43 -9.57 -11.01 -40.43
CA PHE A 43 -8.65 -11.49 -39.38
C PHE A 43 -9.38 -11.52 -38.02
N PRO A 44 -10.02 -12.65 -37.67
CA PRO A 44 -10.89 -12.72 -36.47
C PRO A 44 -10.15 -12.46 -35.14
N ASN A 45 -8.85 -12.63 -35.13
CA ASN A 45 -8.00 -12.40 -33.96
C ASN A 45 -7.47 -10.95 -33.85
N ALA A 46 -7.64 -10.12 -34.89
CA ALA A 46 -7.20 -8.73 -34.88
C ALA A 46 -8.28 -7.83 -34.26
N LYS A 47 -7.88 -6.96 -33.37
CA LYS A 47 -8.78 -5.95 -32.76
C LYS A 47 -8.18 -4.56 -32.92
N VAL A 48 -9.00 -3.61 -33.39
CA VAL A 48 -8.61 -2.21 -33.46
C VAL A 48 -8.79 -1.58 -32.07
N ALA A 49 -7.75 -0.93 -31.60
CA ALA A 49 -7.81 -0.13 -30.39
C ALA A 49 -7.18 1.24 -30.63
N THR A 50 -7.79 2.28 -30.13
CA THR A 50 -7.12 3.59 -30.05
C THR A 50 -5.96 3.50 -29.08
N ARG A 51 -4.98 4.41 -29.20
CA ARG A 51 -3.85 4.49 -28.26
C ARG A 51 -4.33 4.51 -26.80
N GLN A 52 -5.38 5.31 -26.52
CA GLN A 52 -5.94 5.40 -25.17
C GLN A 52 -6.50 4.07 -24.72
N LYS A 53 -7.31 3.42 -25.54
CA LYS A 53 -7.93 2.12 -25.22
C LYS A 53 -6.87 1.01 -25.05
N PHE A 54 -5.79 1.07 -25.82
CA PHE A 54 -4.64 0.16 -25.67
C PHE A 54 -3.97 0.34 -24.30
N ILE A 55 -3.69 1.60 -23.93
CA ILE A 55 -3.12 1.94 -22.61
C ILE A 55 -4.06 1.50 -21.50
N ASP A 56 -5.34 1.80 -21.60
CA ASP A 56 -6.35 1.42 -20.60
C ASP A 56 -6.45 -0.10 -20.42
N ASN A 57 -6.38 -0.86 -21.52
CA ASN A 57 -6.37 -2.34 -21.47
C ASN A 57 -5.09 -2.87 -20.81
N GLN A 58 -3.93 -2.27 -21.07
CA GLN A 58 -2.68 -2.68 -20.41
C GLN A 58 -2.71 -2.35 -18.92
N ILE A 59 -3.24 -1.17 -18.56
CA ILE A 59 -3.38 -0.76 -17.16
C ILE A 59 -4.41 -1.62 -16.44
N SER A 60 -5.51 -2.02 -17.08
CA SER A 60 -6.55 -2.84 -16.45
C SER A 60 -6.04 -4.22 -16.02
N GLY A 61 -5.15 -4.82 -16.81
CA GLY A 61 -4.46 -6.06 -16.42
C GLY A 61 -3.61 -5.90 -15.16
N LEU A 62 -2.86 -4.80 -15.07
CA LEU A 62 -2.05 -4.45 -13.89
C LEU A 62 -2.95 -4.09 -12.69
N SER A 63 -4.07 -3.43 -12.92
CA SER A 63 -5.01 -3.02 -11.87
C SER A 63 -5.57 -4.21 -11.09
N SER A 64 -5.80 -5.33 -11.74
CA SER A 64 -6.25 -6.55 -11.06
C SER A 64 -5.21 -7.09 -10.09
N VAL A 65 -3.94 -7.09 -10.47
CA VAL A 65 -2.83 -7.49 -9.59
C VAL A 65 -2.67 -6.49 -8.45
N LEU A 66 -2.75 -5.19 -8.74
CA LEU A 66 -2.67 -4.15 -7.72
C LEU A 66 -3.81 -4.26 -6.71
N ASN A 67 -5.04 -4.56 -7.15
CA ASN A 67 -6.18 -4.76 -6.24
C ASN A 67 -5.94 -5.93 -5.27
N ILE A 68 -5.39 -7.04 -5.75
CA ILE A 68 -5.03 -8.17 -4.87
C ILE A 68 -3.97 -7.72 -3.85
N LEU A 69 -2.95 -6.99 -4.29
CA LEU A 69 -1.92 -6.45 -3.39
C LEU A 69 -2.49 -5.50 -2.35
N TYR A 70 -3.44 -4.63 -2.73
CA TYR A 70 -4.13 -3.74 -1.78
C TYR A 70 -4.95 -4.50 -0.75
N VAL A 71 -5.63 -5.58 -1.14
CA VAL A 71 -6.36 -6.44 -0.19
C VAL A 71 -5.41 -7.11 0.79
N LEU A 72 -4.28 -7.66 0.30
CA LEU A 72 -3.26 -8.25 1.16
C LEU A 72 -2.63 -7.22 2.11
N LEU A 73 -2.37 -6.01 1.61
CA LEU A 73 -1.88 -4.89 2.41
C LEU A 73 -2.88 -4.50 3.50
N ALA A 74 -4.17 -4.38 3.16
CA ALA A 74 -5.22 -4.08 4.14
C ALA A 74 -5.29 -5.15 5.23
N LEU A 75 -5.20 -6.44 4.85
CA LEU A 75 -5.18 -7.54 5.81
C LEU A 75 -3.95 -7.46 6.73
N SER A 76 -2.78 -7.16 6.17
CA SER A 76 -1.54 -6.96 6.93
C SER A 76 -1.66 -5.82 7.94
N VAL A 77 -2.29 -4.70 7.56
CA VAL A 77 -2.56 -3.56 8.46
C VAL A 77 -3.50 -3.97 9.59
N ILE A 78 -4.55 -4.77 9.30
CA ILE A 78 -5.47 -5.27 10.32
C ILE A 78 -4.72 -6.16 11.33
N VAL A 79 -3.90 -7.10 10.87
CA VAL A 79 -3.11 -7.98 11.74
C VAL A 79 -2.13 -7.16 12.58
N SER A 80 -1.46 -6.16 12.00
CA SER A 80 -0.57 -5.24 12.71
C SER A 80 -1.31 -4.45 13.79
N LEU A 81 -2.54 -4.01 13.52
CA LEU A 81 -3.39 -3.32 14.50
C LEU A 81 -3.65 -4.20 15.72
N PHE A 82 -3.99 -5.47 15.52
CA PHE A 82 -4.14 -6.43 16.62
C PHE A 82 -2.84 -6.62 17.40
N GLY A 83 -1.69 -6.67 16.72
CA GLY A 83 -0.37 -6.73 17.36
C GLY A 83 -0.12 -5.54 18.29
N ILE A 84 -0.37 -4.31 17.81
CA ILE A 84 -0.22 -3.09 18.61
C ILE A 84 -1.16 -3.11 19.82
N VAL A 85 -2.43 -3.47 19.63
CA VAL A 85 -3.41 -3.57 20.73
C VAL A 85 -2.96 -4.58 21.79
N ASN A 86 -2.49 -5.76 21.37
CA ASN A 86 -1.99 -6.79 22.26
C ASN A 86 -0.79 -6.31 23.09
N THR A 87 0.19 -5.69 22.43
CA THR A 87 1.37 -5.13 23.10
C THR A 87 0.99 -4.04 24.10
N LEU A 88 0.09 -3.11 23.73
CA LEU A 88 -0.36 -2.07 24.64
C LEU A 88 -1.14 -2.62 25.83
N VAL A 89 -1.93 -3.66 25.64
CA VAL A 89 -2.64 -4.33 26.73
C VAL A 89 -1.64 -4.96 27.69
N LEU A 90 -0.64 -5.66 27.17
CA LEU A 90 0.41 -6.28 27.99
C LEU A 90 1.20 -5.22 28.77
N THR A 91 1.64 -4.17 28.12
CA THR A 91 2.35 -3.03 28.77
C THR A 91 1.52 -2.41 29.90
N VAL A 92 0.21 -2.25 29.70
CA VAL A 92 -0.70 -1.76 30.74
C VAL A 92 -0.75 -2.73 31.93
N PHE A 93 -0.77 -4.04 31.68
CA PHE A 93 -0.73 -5.04 32.75
C PHE A 93 0.58 -5.00 33.54
N GLU A 94 1.71 -4.97 32.86
CA GLU A 94 3.05 -4.91 33.48
C GLU A 94 3.23 -3.64 34.34
N ARG A 95 2.62 -2.51 33.90
CA ARG A 95 2.70 -1.22 34.59
C ARG A 95 1.49 -0.91 35.47
N THR A 96 0.69 -1.91 35.80
CA THR A 96 -0.55 -1.71 36.60
C THR A 96 -0.26 -1.04 37.94
N ARG A 97 0.81 -1.45 38.63
CA ARG A 97 1.22 -0.87 39.93
C ARG A 97 1.68 0.58 39.77
N GLU A 98 2.46 0.91 38.75
CA GLU A 98 2.90 2.29 38.47
C GLU A 98 1.71 3.21 38.20
N ILE A 99 0.78 2.75 37.33
CA ILE A 99 -0.45 3.48 37.01
C ILE A 99 -1.32 3.65 38.24
N GLY A 100 -1.38 2.62 39.10
CA GLY A 100 -2.09 2.67 40.39
C GLY A 100 -1.50 3.73 41.33
N MET A 101 -0.18 3.75 41.50
CA MET A 101 0.52 4.76 42.29
C MET A 101 0.30 6.17 41.76
N LEU A 102 0.44 6.39 40.44
CA LEU A 102 0.21 7.68 39.81
C LEU A 102 -1.23 8.18 40.06
N ARG A 103 -2.20 7.29 40.06
CA ARG A 103 -3.59 7.62 40.37
C ARG A 103 -3.81 7.91 41.86
N ALA A 104 -3.10 7.23 42.76
CA ALA A 104 -3.17 7.48 44.19
C ALA A 104 -2.66 8.89 44.56
N ILE A 105 -1.63 9.39 43.85
CA ILE A 105 -1.11 10.76 44.03
C ILE A 105 -1.88 11.82 43.21
N GLY A 106 -3.01 11.44 42.56
CA GLY A 106 -3.94 12.42 41.98
C GLY A 106 -4.05 12.42 40.45
N MET A 107 -3.41 11.49 39.73
CA MET A 107 -3.58 11.39 38.27
C MET A 107 -5.03 11.02 37.91
N THR A 108 -5.64 11.82 37.06
CA THR A 108 -7.02 11.61 36.59
C THR A 108 -7.10 10.53 35.52
N ARG A 109 -8.27 9.89 35.38
CA ARG A 109 -8.53 8.91 34.31
C ARG A 109 -8.31 9.47 32.89
N ARG A 110 -8.49 10.78 32.70
CA ARG A 110 -8.22 11.44 31.42
C ARG A 110 -6.74 11.51 31.11
N GLN A 111 -5.92 11.80 32.11
CA GLN A 111 -4.45 11.85 31.98
C GLN A 111 -3.88 10.47 31.66
N VAL A 112 -4.33 9.40 32.33
CA VAL A 112 -3.95 8.02 32.01
C VAL A 112 -4.28 7.68 30.55
N ARG A 113 -5.51 7.96 30.10
CA ARG A 113 -5.90 7.72 28.71
C ARG A 113 -5.05 8.51 27.70
N ARG A 114 -4.71 9.77 28.03
CA ARG A 114 -3.88 10.62 27.18
C ARG A 114 -2.45 10.08 27.09
N MET A 115 -1.89 9.62 28.21
CA MET A 115 -0.55 9.02 28.27
C MET A 115 -0.44 7.82 27.33
N ILE A 116 -1.35 6.85 27.45
CA ILE A 116 -1.33 5.63 26.61
C ILE A 116 -1.56 5.97 25.14
N ARG A 117 -2.42 6.93 24.80
CA ARG A 117 -2.59 7.38 23.42
C ARG A 117 -1.32 7.98 22.83
N HIS A 118 -0.60 8.82 23.59
CA HIS A 118 0.67 9.39 23.12
C HIS A 118 1.70 8.28 22.90
N GLU A 119 1.81 7.31 23.80
CA GLU A 119 2.71 6.16 23.67
C GLU A 119 2.40 5.38 22.38
N SER A 120 1.12 5.09 22.13
CA SER A 120 0.69 4.41 20.91
C SER A 120 1.00 5.21 19.63
N VAL A 121 0.76 6.52 19.64
CA VAL A 121 1.05 7.37 18.47
C VAL A 121 2.56 7.44 18.21
N ILE A 122 3.38 7.56 19.26
CA ILE A 122 4.84 7.55 19.12
C ILE A 122 5.31 6.22 18.53
N THR A 123 4.83 5.09 19.04
CA THR A 123 5.16 3.77 18.51
C THR A 123 4.75 3.62 17.05
N ALA A 124 3.55 4.09 16.69
CA ALA A 124 3.06 4.06 15.31
C ALA A 124 3.92 4.93 14.38
N LEU A 125 4.35 6.12 14.82
CA LEU A 125 5.22 7.00 14.05
C LEU A 125 6.61 6.42 13.85
N ILE A 126 7.20 5.79 14.87
CA ILE A 126 8.48 5.09 14.75
C ILE A 126 8.35 3.97 13.71
N GLY A 127 7.32 3.15 13.83
CA GLY A 127 7.05 2.08 12.86
C GLY A 127 6.83 2.60 11.44
N ALA A 128 6.07 3.68 11.27
CA ALA A 128 5.84 4.31 9.97
C ALA A 128 7.15 4.85 9.37
N THR A 129 7.99 5.52 10.16
CA THR A 129 9.28 6.06 9.69
C THR A 129 10.21 4.95 9.23
N ILE A 130 10.35 3.89 10.01
CA ILE A 130 11.16 2.72 9.66
C ILE A 130 10.58 2.02 8.42
N GLY A 131 9.26 1.84 8.38
CA GLY A 131 8.58 1.22 7.24
C GLY A 131 8.74 1.99 5.94
N ILE A 132 8.61 3.32 5.98
CA ILE A 132 8.83 4.19 4.80
C ILE A 132 10.30 4.11 4.34
N ALA A 133 11.26 4.23 5.26
CA ALA A 133 12.67 4.14 4.92
C ALA A 133 13.03 2.79 4.28
N LEU A 134 12.57 1.69 4.88
CA LEU A 134 12.78 0.35 4.35
C LEU A 134 12.10 0.16 3.00
N GLY A 135 10.87 0.67 2.85
CA GLY A 135 10.12 0.61 1.59
C GLY A 135 10.83 1.34 0.45
N ILE A 136 11.38 2.53 0.71
CA ILE A 136 12.16 3.29 -0.29
C ILE A 136 13.42 2.52 -0.69
N VAL A 137 14.16 1.97 0.29
CA VAL A 137 15.37 1.19 0.02
C VAL A 137 15.06 -0.04 -0.83
N LEU A 138 14.02 -0.80 -0.47
CA LEU A 138 13.60 -1.98 -1.23
C LEU A 138 13.15 -1.62 -2.65
N ALA A 139 12.38 -0.53 -2.81
CA ALA A 139 11.98 -0.03 -4.12
C ALA A 139 13.20 0.36 -4.97
N ALA A 140 14.15 1.07 -4.40
CA ALA A 140 15.39 1.46 -5.10
C ALA A 140 16.20 0.23 -5.55
N LEU A 141 16.35 -0.77 -4.68
CA LEU A 141 17.05 -2.02 -5.02
C LEU A 141 16.35 -2.81 -6.12
N LEU A 142 15.01 -2.85 -6.10
CA LEU A 142 14.22 -3.53 -7.13
C LEU A 142 14.36 -2.84 -8.48
N ILE A 143 14.24 -1.50 -8.50
CA ILE A 143 14.33 -0.69 -9.73
C ILE A 143 15.74 -0.70 -10.32
N ALA A 144 16.79 -0.78 -9.49
CA ALA A 144 18.18 -0.89 -9.95
C ALA A 144 18.45 -2.14 -10.84
N ARG A 145 17.53 -3.10 -10.87
CA ARG A 145 17.58 -4.29 -11.72
C ARG A 145 16.71 -4.21 -12.97
N VAL A 146 15.99 -3.11 -13.16
CA VAL A 146 14.98 -2.97 -14.21
C VAL A 146 15.25 -1.66 -14.97
N ASP A 147 15.93 -1.75 -16.11
CA ASP A 147 16.46 -0.60 -16.86
C ASP A 147 15.39 0.36 -17.42
N PHE A 148 14.11 -0.04 -17.47
CA PHE A 148 13.04 0.76 -18.07
C PHE A 148 12.10 1.41 -17.03
N ILE A 149 12.37 1.27 -15.74
CA ILE A 149 11.57 1.86 -14.66
C ILE A 149 12.34 2.98 -13.98
N VAL A 150 11.75 4.16 -13.92
CA VAL A 150 12.32 5.31 -13.22
C VAL A 150 11.76 5.37 -11.79
N LEU A 151 12.65 5.50 -10.81
CA LEU A 151 12.26 5.68 -9.42
C LEU A 151 11.58 7.04 -9.25
N SER A 152 10.29 7.02 -8.95
CA SER A 152 9.53 8.20 -8.56
C SER A 152 9.03 8.02 -7.12
N VAL A 153 9.51 8.85 -6.21
CA VAL A 153 9.08 8.81 -4.81
C VAL A 153 7.84 9.69 -4.65
N PRO A 154 6.66 9.12 -4.40
CA PRO A 154 5.42 9.86 -4.27
C PRO A 154 5.31 10.49 -2.87
N VAL A 155 6.04 11.59 -2.64
CA VAL A 155 6.13 12.27 -1.33
C VAL A 155 4.75 12.59 -0.74
N GLY A 156 3.79 13.01 -1.57
CA GLY A 156 2.42 13.29 -1.11
C GLY A 156 1.72 12.06 -0.50
N GLN A 157 1.89 10.87 -1.12
CA GLN A 157 1.32 9.63 -0.59
C GLN A 157 2.04 9.20 0.71
N LEU A 158 3.35 9.40 0.81
CA LEU A 158 4.11 9.10 2.02
C LEU A 158 3.65 9.95 3.21
N ILE A 159 3.34 11.23 2.97
CA ILE A 159 2.76 12.11 4.00
C ILE A 159 1.38 11.59 4.42
N ILE A 160 0.53 11.19 3.48
CA ILE A 160 -0.79 10.62 3.78
C ILE A 160 -0.63 9.34 4.62
N PHE A 161 0.33 8.47 4.32
CA PHE A 161 0.60 7.28 5.11
C PHE A 161 1.10 7.63 6.52
N GLY A 162 1.94 8.66 6.68
CA GLY A 162 2.36 9.16 7.98
C GLY A 162 1.17 9.66 8.83
N ILE A 163 0.25 10.40 8.21
CA ILE A 163 -0.98 10.87 8.87
C ILE A 163 -1.88 9.67 9.22
N ALA A 164 -2.04 8.71 8.30
CA ALA A 164 -2.82 7.49 8.54
C ALA A 164 -2.25 6.68 9.72
N ALA A 165 -0.92 6.59 9.86
CA ALA A 165 -0.27 5.92 10.99
C ALA A 165 -0.66 6.54 12.33
N ILE A 166 -0.78 7.87 12.42
CA ILE A 166 -1.25 8.57 13.63
C ILE A 166 -2.68 8.16 13.95
N PHE A 167 -3.58 8.14 12.96
CA PHE A 167 -4.97 7.72 13.16
C PHE A 167 -5.05 6.26 13.62
N VAL A 168 -4.30 5.36 12.99
CA VAL A 168 -4.22 3.94 13.37
C VAL A 168 -3.71 3.79 14.80
N GLY A 169 -2.65 4.53 15.18
CA GLY A 169 -2.12 4.56 16.54
C GLY A 169 -3.16 5.00 17.58
N ILE A 170 -3.94 6.06 17.26
CA ILE A 170 -5.02 6.52 18.14
C ILE A 170 -6.11 5.45 18.29
N ILE A 171 -6.54 4.83 17.19
CA ILE A 171 -7.57 3.77 17.20
C ILE A 171 -7.10 2.56 18.01
N ALA A 172 -5.86 2.11 17.81
CA ALA A 172 -5.26 1.00 18.54
C ALA A 172 -5.24 1.23 20.05
N ALA A 173 -5.01 2.48 20.48
CA ALA A 173 -4.95 2.86 21.89
C ALA A 173 -6.33 2.96 22.57
N ILE A 174 -7.45 3.01 21.84
CA ILE A 174 -8.78 3.27 22.44
C ILE A 174 -9.13 2.22 23.49
N PHE A 175 -8.99 0.95 23.14
CA PHE A 175 -9.34 -0.15 24.03
C PHE A 175 -8.41 -0.26 25.24
N PRO A 176 -7.07 -0.37 25.09
CA PRO A 176 -6.15 -0.47 26.21
C PRO A 176 -6.16 0.76 27.10
N ALA A 177 -6.27 1.98 26.53
CA ALA A 177 -6.36 3.20 27.31
C ALA A 177 -7.64 3.30 28.17
N ARG A 178 -8.78 2.78 27.67
CA ARG A 178 -10.01 2.71 28.46
C ARG A 178 -9.88 1.70 29.60
N ARG A 179 -9.25 0.55 29.34
CA ARG A 179 -9.02 -0.50 30.33
C ARG A 179 -8.11 -0.01 31.46
N ALA A 180 -6.96 0.60 31.12
CA ALA A 180 -6.03 1.18 32.07
C ALA A 180 -6.67 2.26 32.97
N ALA A 181 -7.49 3.14 32.37
CA ALA A 181 -8.17 4.18 33.10
C ALA A 181 -9.24 3.70 34.10
N ARG A 182 -9.68 2.44 33.98
CA ARG A 182 -10.68 1.80 34.86
C ARG A 182 -10.06 0.91 35.94
N LEU A 183 -8.75 0.75 35.97
CA LEU A 183 -8.06 -0.02 36.99
C LEU A 183 -8.46 0.48 38.39
N ASN A 184 -8.73 -0.45 39.28
CA ASN A 184 -9.03 -0.14 40.69
C ASN A 184 -7.72 0.16 41.43
N VAL A 185 -7.57 1.34 42.01
CA VAL A 185 -6.32 1.77 42.66
C VAL A 185 -5.96 0.83 43.82
N LEU A 186 -6.97 0.35 44.60
CA LEU A 186 -6.76 -0.54 45.72
C LEU A 186 -6.24 -1.91 45.27
N GLU A 187 -6.85 -2.50 44.23
CA GLU A 187 -6.41 -3.78 43.64
C GLU A 187 -5.03 -3.68 43.04
N ALA A 188 -4.73 -2.55 42.34
CA ALA A 188 -3.44 -2.30 41.71
C ALA A 188 -2.28 -2.24 42.72
N LEU A 189 -2.53 -1.82 43.94
CA LEU A 189 -1.53 -1.73 45.01
C LEU A 189 -1.37 -3.03 45.80
N GLN A 190 -2.37 -3.93 45.76
CA GLN A 190 -2.38 -5.23 46.44
C GLN A 190 -1.82 -6.38 45.57
N TYR A 191 -1.50 -6.09 44.30
CA TYR A 191 -0.99 -7.09 43.37
C TYR A 191 0.50 -7.35 43.67
N GLU A 192 0.79 -8.48 44.33
CA GLU A 192 2.11 -9.09 44.51
C GLU A 192 2.52 -9.90 43.28
#